data_2661f6ae61be97c5d2a693083d39ef60
#
_entry.id   2661f6ae61be97c5d2a693083d39ef60
#
_cell.length_a   1.000
_cell.length_b   1.000
_cell.length_c   1.000
_cell.angle_alpha   90.00
_cell.angle_beta   90.00
_cell.angle_gamma   90.00
#
_symmetry.space_group_name_H-M   'P 1'
#
loop_
_entity.id
_entity.type
_entity.pdbx_description
1 polymer ?
#
loop_
_entity_poly.entity_id
_entity_poly.type
_entity_poly.pdbx_seq_one_letter_code
_entity_poly.pdbx_strand_id
1 'polypeptide(L)' 'MEDFVARENIRRFKTQLAACQDDQQRLTLVKLLKAEEVRLHALRSAEPDSSRP' A
#
# COMPACT_ATOMS: atom_id res chain seq x y z
N MET A 1 -8.70 -10.79 -2.38
CA MET A 1 -7.93 -10.47 -3.45
C MET A 1 -7.51 -9.06 -3.55
N GLU A 2 -8.37 -8.10 -3.26
CA GLU A 2 -7.93 -6.73 -3.31
C GLU A 2 -6.86 -6.45 -2.29
N ASP A 3 -6.93 -7.08 -1.13
CA ASP A 3 -5.89 -6.81 -0.15
C ASP A 3 -4.57 -7.41 -0.60
N PHE A 4 -4.61 -8.48 -1.36
CA PHE A 4 -3.40 -9.05 -1.90
C PHE A 4 -2.76 -8.08 -2.90
N VAL A 5 -3.59 -7.46 -3.74
CA VAL A 5 -3.09 -6.51 -4.72
C VAL A 5 -2.50 -5.30 -4.00
N ALA A 6 -3.18 -4.82 -2.98
CA ALA A 6 -2.69 -3.66 -2.25
C ALA A 6 -1.34 -3.97 -1.60
N ARG A 7 -1.21 -5.16 -1.06
CA ARG A 7 0.06 -5.52 -0.42
C ARG A 7 1.18 -5.64 -1.44
N GLU A 8 0.87 -6.16 -2.61
CA GLU A 8 1.87 -6.25 -3.66
C GLU A 8 2.30 -4.87 -4.11
N ASN A 9 1.35 -3.96 -4.23
CA ASN A 9 1.67 -2.60 -4.61
C ASN A 9 2.53 -1.93 -3.57
N ILE A 10 2.23 -2.12 -2.31
CA ILE A 10 3.01 -1.55 -1.23
C ILE A 10 4.45 -2.06 -1.33
N ARG A 11 4.59 -3.33 -1.55
CA ARG A 11 5.91 -3.93 -1.63
C ARG A 11 6.70 -3.34 -2.80
N ARG A 12 6.04 -3.20 -3.94
CA ARG A 12 6.69 -2.64 -5.11
C ARG A 12 7.09 -1.21 -4.89
N PHE A 13 6.20 -0.42 -4.31
CA PHE A 13 6.52 0.98 -4.07
C PHE A 13 7.69 1.11 -3.10
N LYS A 14 7.75 0.27 -2.10
CA LYS A 14 8.86 0.33 -1.16
C LYS A 14 10.17 -0.01 -1.85
N THR A 15 10.14 -0.99 -2.73
CA THR A 15 11.33 -1.37 -3.46
C THR A 15 11.78 -0.22 -4.36
N GLN A 16 10.82 0.40 -5.03
CA GLN A 16 11.14 1.50 -5.90
C GLN A 16 11.68 2.70 -5.13
N LEU A 17 11.11 2.93 -3.95
CA LEU A 17 11.57 4.02 -3.11
C LEU A 17 13.03 3.81 -2.71
N ALA A 18 13.37 2.58 -2.38
CA ALA A 18 14.73 2.29 -1.95
C ALA A 18 15.73 2.55 -3.07
N ALA A 19 15.31 2.38 -4.30
CA ALA A 19 16.19 2.58 -5.43
C ALA A 19 16.07 3.97 -6.04
N CYS A 20 15.10 4.74 -5.60
CA CYS A 20 14.83 6.02 -6.24
C CYS A 20 15.76 7.09 -5.71
N GLN A 21 16.32 7.87 -6.62
CA GLN A 21 17.20 8.95 -6.21
C GLN A 21 16.63 10.29 -6.55
N ASP A 22 15.47 10.34 -7.18
CA ASP A 22 14.86 11.58 -7.59
C ASP A 22 13.86 12.00 -6.54
N ASP A 23 14.02 13.18 -5.98
CA ASP A 23 13.14 13.64 -4.91
C ASP A 23 11.69 13.73 -5.33
N GLN A 24 11.45 14.16 -6.54
CA GLN A 24 10.09 14.28 -7.00
C GLN A 24 9.43 12.93 -7.14
N GLN A 25 10.16 11.98 -7.67
CA GLN A 25 9.64 10.65 -7.79
C GLN A 25 9.42 10.03 -6.43
N ARG A 26 10.28 10.34 -5.49
CA ARG A 26 10.12 9.82 -4.15
C ARG A 26 8.83 10.33 -3.53
N LEU A 27 8.54 11.61 -3.74
CA LEU A 27 7.30 12.16 -3.21
C LEU A 27 6.10 11.46 -3.80
N THR A 28 6.13 11.22 -5.10
CA THR A 28 5.04 10.54 -5.75
C THR A 28 4.89 9.13 -5.20
N LEU A 29 6.00 8.44 -5.04
CA LEU A 29 5.95 7.07 -4.55
C LEU A 29 5.43 7.03 -3.11
N VAL A 30 5.83 7.99 -2.30
CA VAL A 30 5.35 8.03 -0.93
C VAL A 30 3.85 8.25 -0.91
N LYS A 31 3.35 9.11 -1.76
CA LYS A 31 1.92 9.34 -1.82
C LYS A 31 1.18 8.09 -2.26
N LEU A 32 1.70 7.42 -3.25
CA LEU A 32 1.07 6.20 -3.73
C LEU A 32 1.13 5.12 -2.66
N LEU A 33 2.25 5.02 -1.99
CA LEU A 33 2.41 4.03 -0.95
C LEU A 33 1.42 4.26 0.17
N LYS A 34 1.28 5.50 0.59
CA LYS A 34 0.34 5.82 1.65
C LYS A 34 -1.08 5.53 1.23
N ALA A 35 -1.42 5.84 0.00
CA ALA A 35 -2.76 5.57 -0.50
C ALA A 35 -3.06 4.08 -0.46
N GLU A 36 -2.08 3.26 -0.83
CA GLU A 36 -2.30 1.83 -0.81
C GLU A 36 -2.39 1.32 0.62
N GLU A 37 -1.62 1.88 1.52
CA GLU A 37 -1.70 1.46 2.91
C GLU A 37 -3.05 1.80 3.51
N VAL A 38 -3.58 2.97 3.20
CA VAL A 38 -4.88 3.35 3.67
C VAL A 38 -5.93 2.43 3.07
N ARG A 39 -5.79 2.13 1.80
CA ARG A 39 -6.72 1.25 1.15
C ARG A 39 -6.71 -0.14 1.77
N LEU A 40 -5.52 -0.66 2.03
CA LEU A 40 -5.41 -1.97 2.63
C LEU A 40 -6.05 -1.97 4.01
N HIS A 41 -5.80 -0.93 4.77
CA HIS A 41 -6.38 -0.84 6.09
C HIS A 41 -7.90 -0.78 6.01
N ALA A 42 -8.43 -0.03 5.07
CA ALA A 42 -9.86 0.09 4.91
C ALA A 42 -10.48 -1.24 4.50
N LEU A 43 -9.80 -1.97 3.64
CA LEU A 43 -10.31 -3.25 3.21
C LEU A 43 -10.39 -4.22 4.38
N ARG A 44 -9.38 -4.18 5.24
CA ARG A 44 -9.39 -5.08 6.38
C ARG A 44 -10.41 -4.66 7.41
N SER A 45 -10.59 -3.39 7.60
CA SER A 45 -11.55 -2.90 8.56
C SER A 45 -12.96 -3.17 8.10
N ALA A 46 -13.17 -3.18 6.81
CA ALA A 46 -14.50 -3.36 6.29
C ALA A 46 -14.94 -4.80 6.34
N GLU A 47 -14.03 -5.71 6.54
CA GLU A 47 -14.40 -7.09 6.62
C GLU A 47 -15.14 -7.34 7.89
N PRO A 48 -16.35 -7.70 7.82
CA PRO A 48 -17.19 -7.80 8.99
C PRO A 48 -16.67 -8.81 9.92
N ASP A 49 -16.95 -9.95 9.76
CA ASP A 49 -16.60 -10.82 10.77
C ASP A 49 -15.67 -11.79 10.35
N SER A 50 -15.11 -11.59 9.27
CA SER A 50 -14.14 -12.50 8.87
C SER A 50 -13.10 -12.58 9.92
N SER A 51 -12.93 -11.54 10.66
CA SER A 51 -11.92 -11.60 11.62
C SER A 51 -12.43 -12.15 12.91
N ARG A 52 -13.64 -12.44 12.99
CA ARG A 52 -14.05 -12.85 14.18
C ARG A 52 -14.14 -14.21 14.18
N PRO A 53 -13.67 -14.80 15.02
CA PRO A 53 -13.81 -16.22 15.18
C PRO A 53 -15.16 -16.55 15.72
#